data_53258d9b5eab97d9b13163dc55b66a7b
#
_entry.id   53258d9b5eab97d9b13163dc55b66a7b
#
_cell.length_a   1.000
_cell.length_b   1.000
_cell.length_c   1.000
_cell.angle_alpha   90.00
_cell.angle_beta   90.00
_cell.angle_gamma   90.00
#
_symmetry.space_group_name_H-M   'P 1'
#
loop_
_entity.id
_entity.type
_entity.pdbx_description
1 polymer ?
#
loop_
_entity_poly.entity_id
_entity_poly.type
_entity_poly.pdbx_seq_one_letter_code
_entity_poly.pdbx_strand_id
1 'polypeptide(L)'
;MINQDNDSPATLTAIKIQEDDGSISQLKDGQIEKVLLHANDKVDQPLDSQLIKNIVDQVMTKIPLSDNSVATRQDLNTAILRSLKEQGNPQLAQVANNQLLSAEINSSKATDINFTIQKLLNKDKTVVNENANKDSHVFNTQRDLTAGTVARSIGLKMLPPRVAKAHMSGDIHWHDLDYQPYSPMTNCCLIDFKEMLTNGFKIGNAELESPNSIQTATAQMAQIIANVASSQYGGCSADRTDEFLAPFAEKNYHKNLDEAKQWIEDQDKQEAFARQKTEKDIYDAMQGLEYEINTLYSSQGQTPFTTVGFGLGTSWIERSIQKAILQVRIKGLGKERRTAIFPKLVFTIKRGLNLKPEDSNYDIKQLAIECATKRMYPDVLMYDKIVELTGSFKAPMGCRSFLQ
;
A
#
# COMPACT_ATOMS: atom_id res chain seq x y z
N MET A 1 -28.86 -81.07 -9.56
CA MET A 1 -29.28 -79.67 -9.84
C MET A 1 -28.22 -78.76 -9.28
N ILE A 2 -27.42 -78.19 -10.13
CA ILE A 2 -26.27 -77.37 -9.77
C ILE A 2 -26.77 -75.91 -9.76
N ASN A 3 -26.72 -75.25 -8.60
CA ASN A 3 -26.94 -73.81 -8.47
C ASN A 3 -25.76 -73.11 -9.06
N GLN A 4 -25.98 -72.35 -10.09
CA GLN A 4 -25.06 -71.37 -10.60
C GLN A 4 -25.23 -70.07 -9.78
N ASP A 5 -24.22 -69.75 -8.96
CA ASP A 5 -24.09 -68.45 -8.34
C ASP A 5 -23.77 -67.46 -9.43
N ASN A 6 -24.69 -66.53 -9.66
CA ASN A 6 -24.48 -65.32 -10.47
C ASN A 6 -23.69 -64.31 -9.62
N ASP A 7 -22.38 -64.32 -9.73
CA ASP A 7 -21.55 -63.17 -9.35
C ASP A 7 -21.74 -62.05 -10.38
N SER A 8 -22.69 -61.17 -10.15
CA SER A 8 -22.75 -59.89 -10.82
C SER A 8 -21.59 -59.04 -10.32
N PRO A 9 -20.80 -58.38 -11.22
CA PRO A 9 -19.74 -57.49 -10.75
C PRO A 9 -20.36 -56.31 -9.98
N ALA A 10 -19.83 -56.08 -8.76
CA ALA A 10 -20.24 -54.99 -7.91
C ALA A 10 -20.17 -53.70 -8.68
N THR A 11 -21.30 -53.04 -8.84
CA THR A 11 -21.41 -51.71 -9.44
C THR A 11 -20.52 -50.77 -8.62
N LEU A 12 -19.42 -50.32 -9.20
CA LEU A 12 -18.55 -49.31 -8.61
C LEU A 12 -19.43 -48.12 -8.25
N THR A 13 -19.68 -47.93 -6.97
CA THR A 13 -20.44 -46.78 -6.43
C THR A 13 -19.69 -45.54 -6.84
N ALA A 14 -20.31 -44.69 -7.64
CA ALA A 14 -19.66 -43.48 -8.19
C ALA A 14 -19.22 -42.57 -7.03
N ILE A 15 -17.92 -42.29 -6.94
CA ILE A 15 -17.36 -41.41 -5.92
C ILE A 15 -17.87 -39.97 -6.14
N LYS A 16 -18.36 -39.38 -5.07
CA LYS A 16 -18.81 -37.97 -5.05
C LYS A 16 -17.75 -37.12 -4.39
N ILE A 17 -17.51 -35.95 -4.93
CA ILE A 17 -16.54 -34.96 -4.41
C ILE A 17 -17.31 -33.77 -3.88
N GLN A 18 -17.09 -33.48 -2.60
CA GLN A 18 -17.53 -32.23 -1.98
C GLN A 18 -16.50 -31.15 -2.29
N GLU A 19 -16.95 -30.13 -3.01
CA GLU A 19 -16.15 -28.95 -3.36
C GLU A 19 -16.06 -28.00 -2.14
N ASP A 20 -15.09 -27.07 -2.18
CA ASP A 20 -14.85 -26.10 -1.08
C ASP A 20 -16.05 -25.16 -0.82
N ASP A 21 -16.94 -25.00 -1.80
CA ASP A 21 -18.18 -24.21 -1.64
C ASP A 21 -19.35 -25.02 -1.07
N GLY A 22 -19.10 -26.28 -0.71
CA GLY A 22 -20.09 -27.21 -0.17
C GLY A 22 -20.93 -27.93 -1.24
N SER A 23 -20.77 -27.61 -2.54
CA SER A 23 -21.44 -28.33 -3.63
C SER A 23 -20.88 -29.75 -3.76
N ILE A 24 -21.72 -30.68 -4.26
CA ILE A 24 -21.29 -32.07 -4.48
C ILE A 24 -21.32 -32.35 -5.97
N SER A 25 -20.16 -32.75 -6.50
CA SER A 25 -19.97 -33.19 -7.88
C SER A 25 -19.62 -34.65 -7.96
N GLN A 26 -19.90 -35.29 -9.08
CA GLN A 26 -19.48 -36.69 -9.32
C GLN A 26 -18.07 -36.71 -9.88
N LEU A 27 -17.16 -37.54 -9.36
CA LEU A 27 -15.85 -37.77 -9.93
C LEU A 27 -16.02 -38.41 -11.32
N LYS A 28 -15.59 -37.71 -12.36
CA LYS A 28 -15.72 -38.19 -13.75
C LYS A 28 -14.60 -39.15 -14.10
N ASP A 29 -14.94 -40.19 -14.88
CA ASP A 29 -13.96 -41.12 -15.40
C ASP A 29 -12.85 -40.39 -16.17
N GLY A 30 -11.60 -40.82 -15.92
CA GLY A 30 -10.41 -40.17 -16.53
C GLY A 30 -10.07 -38.81 -15.97
N GLN A 31 -10.77 -38.25 -15.00
CA GLN A 31 -10.45 -36.91 -14.44
C GLN A 31 -9.10 -36.91 -13.72
N ILE A 32 -8.77 -37.90 -12.92
CA ILE A 32 -7.48 -38.09 -12.26
C ILE A 32 -6.39 -38.30 -13.30
N GLU A 33 -6.65 -39.20 -14.28
CA GLU A 33 -5.71 -39.51 -15.35
C GLU A 33 -5.32 -38.23 -16.14
N LYS A 34 -6.29 -37.37 -16.47
CA LYS A 34 -6.03 -36.09 -17.15
C LYS A 34 -5.11 -35.18 -16.34
N VAL A 35 -5.31 -35.06 -15.03
CA VAL A 35 -4.44 -34.28 -14.16
C VAL A 35 -3.01 -34.83 -14.18
N LEU A 36 -2.88 -36.15 -14.06
CA LEU A 36 -1.58 -36.81 -14.06
C LEU A 36 -0.86 -36.70 -15.41
N LEU A 37 -1.53 -36.92 -16.52
CA LEU A 37 -0.98 -36.77 -17.87
C LEU A 37 -0.51 -35.35 -18.13
N HIS A 38 -1.34 -34.35 -17.82
CA HIS A 38 -0.95 -32.95 -18.00
C HIS A 38 0.23 -32.53 -17.11
N ALA A 39 0.38 -33.12 -15.91
CA ALA A 39 1.57 -32.93 -15.10
C ALA A 39 2.79 -33.63 -15.69
N ASN A 40 2.57 -34.84 -16.20
CA ASN A 40 3.61 -35.70 -16.81
C ASN A 40 4.26 -35.07 -18.06
N ASP A 41 3.48 -34.34 -18.85
CA ASP A 41 3.96 -33.62 -20.02
C ASP A 41 4.92 -32.45 -19.69
N LYS A 42 5.00 -32.06 -18.42
CA LYS A 42 5.78 -30.88 -17.94
C LYS A 42 7.01 -31.27 -17.12
N VAL A 43 7.35 -32.54 -17.04
CA VAL A 43 8.54 -33.04 -16.32
C VAL A 43 9.62 -33.49 -17.29
N ASP A 44 10.89 -33.40 -16.87
CA ASP A 44 12.02 -33.79 -17.71
C ASP A 44 12.09 -35.32 -17.95
N GLN A 45 11.54 -36.09 -17.02
CA GLN A 45 11.48 -37.56 -17.12
C GLN A 45 10.01 -38.02 -16.94
N PRO A 46 9.22 -38.03 -18.02
CA PRO A 46 7.84 -38.45 -17.96
C PRO A 46 7.70 -39.95 -17.70
N LEU A 47 6.68 -40.32 -16.94
CA LEU A 47 6.30 -41.71 -16.72
C LEU A 47 5.57 -42.28 -17.96
N ASP A 48 5.68 -43.59 -18.16
CA ASP A 48 4.91 -44.24 -19.19
C ASP A 48 3.40 -44.35 -18.86
N SER A 49 2.57 -44.58 -19.85
CA SER A 49 1.11 -44.60 -19.71
C SER A 49 0.63 -45.70 -18.76
N GLN A 50 1.35 -46.82 -18.64
CA GLN A 50 0.96 -47.92 -17.72
C GLN A 50 1.21 -47.52 -16.27
N LEU A 51 2.31 -46.84 -15.95
CA LEU A 51 2.60 -46.31 -14.64
C LEU A 51 1.57 -45.26 -14.23
N ILE A 52 1.17 -44.37 -15.16
CA ILE A 52 0.11 -43.39 -14.88
C ILE A 52 -1.21 -44.11 -14.49
N LYS A 53 -1.62 -45.14 -15.22
CA LYS A 53 -2.81 -45.91 -14.88
C LYS A 53 -2.70 -46.58 -13.50
N ASN A 54 -1.55 -47.15 -13.19
CA ASN A 54 -1.31 -47.77 -11.87
C ASN A 54 -1.42 -46.72 -10.74
N ILE A 55 -0.96 -45.50 -11.00
CA ILE A 55 -1.13 -44.40 -10.02
C ILE A 55 -2.60 -44.02 -9.87
N VAL A 56 -3.37 -43.96 -10.96
CA VAL A 56 -4.83 -43.72 -10.88
C VAL A 56 -5.51 -44.76 -9.99
N ASP A 57 -5.21 -46.05 -10.21
CA ASP A 57 -5.79 -47.14 -9.40
C ASP A 57 -5.40 -47.00 -7.92
N GLN A 58 -4.15 -46.66 -7.64
CA GLN A 58 -3.71 -46.40 -6.26
C GLN A 58 -4.43 -45.19 -5.63
N VAL A 59 -4.62 -44.10 -6.39
CA VAL A 59 -5.37 -42.94 -5.89
C VAL A 59 -6.80 -43.37 -5.53
N MET A 60 -7.45 -44.08 -6.42
CA MET A 60 -8.84 -44.58 -6.18
C MET A 60 -8.97 -45.42 -4.90
N THR A 61 -7.96 -46.21 -4.56
CA THR A 61 -7.95 -47.03 -3.34
C THR A 61 -7.61 -46.25 -2.06
N LYS A 62 -6.94 -45.06 -2.21
CA LYS A 62 -6.45 -44.26 -1.07
C LYS A 62 -7.34 -43.07 -0.73
N ILE A 63 -8.35 -42.77 -1.53
CA ILE A 63 -9.29 -41.68 -1.24
C ILE A 63 -10.09 -42.07 0.01
N PRO A 64 -10.04 -41.30 1.09
CA PRO A 64 -10.90 -41.55 2.24
C PRO A 64 -12.35 -41.21 1.88
N LEU A 65 -13.22 -42.19 1.94
CA LEU A 65 -14.63 -42.03 1.63
C LEU A 65 -15.47 -42.07 2.91
N SER A 66 -16.45 -41.19 3.01
CA SER A 66 -17.52 -41.28 4.02
C SER A 66 -18.51 -42.37 3.68
N ASP A 67 -19.42 -42.68 4.62
CA ASP A 67 -20.47 -43.72 4.47
C ASP A 67 -21.34 -43.60 3.21
N ASN A 68 -21.42 -42.38 2.64
CA ASN A 68 -22.17 -42.08 1.42
C ASN A 68 -21.29 -41.98 0.14
N SER A 69 -20.08 -42.54 0.17
CA SER A 69 -19.09 -42.47 -0.92
C SER A 69 -18.73 -41.04 -1.32
N VAL A 70 -18.68 -40.13 -0.36
CA VAL A 70 -18.28 -38.72 -0.55
C VAL A 70 -16.88 -38.53 0.04
N ALA A 71 -15.99 -37.91 -0.75
CA ALA A 71 -14.70 -37.39 -0.31
C ALA A 71 -14.67 -35.89 -0.51
N THR A 72 -13.83 -35.20 0.23
CA THR A 72 -13.57 -33.76 -0.05
C THR A 72 -12.62 -33.60 -1.23
N ARG A 73 -12.64 -32.42 -1.86
CA ARG A 73 -11.64 -32.06 -2.89
C ARG A 73 -10.21 -32.17 -2.34
N GLN A 74 -10.02 -31.79 -1.08
CA GLN A 74 -8.73 -31.90 -0.39
C GLN A 74 -8.28 -33.34 -0.21
N ASP A 75 -9.20 -34.26 0.12
CA ASP A 75 -8.88 -35.70 0.25
C ASP A 75 -8.42 -36.29 -1.07
N LEU A 76 -9.10 -35.96 -2.17
CA LEU A 76 -8.71 -36.37 -3.51
C LEU A 76 -7.32 -35.86 -3.88
N ASN A 77 -7.08 -34.54 -3.70
CA ASN A 77 -5.79 -33.92 -3.98
C ASN A 77 -4.66 -34.55 -3.13
N THR A 78 -4.93 -34.80 -1.86
CA THR A 78 -3.99 -35.47 -0.95
C THR A 78 -3.67 -36.89 -1.39
N ALA A 79 -4.67 -37.66 -1.82
CA ALA A 79 -4.49 -39.03 -2.32
C ALA A 79 -3.65 -39.06 -3.60
N ILE A 80 -3.87 -38.12 -4.53
CA ILE A 80 -3.05 -37.95 -5.74
C ILE A 80 -1.58 -37.67 -5.38
N LEU A 81 -1.33 -36.68 -4.55
CA LEU A 81 0.02 -36.26 -4.18
C LEU A 81 0.78 -37.34 -3.37
N ARG A 82 0.07 -38.07 -2.53
CA ARG A 82 0.64 -39.19 -1.76
C ARG A 82 1.04 -40.33 -2.69
N SER A 83 0.17 -40.72 -3.63
CA SER A 83 0.46 -41.79 -4.59
C SER A 83 1.66 -41.43 -5.49
N LEU A 84 1.77 -40.17 -5.93
CA LEU A 84 2.93 -39.70 -6.71
C LEU A 84 4.25 -39.72 -5.90
N LYS A 85 4.21 -39.32 -4.62
CA LYS A 85 5.41 -39.38 -3.77
C LYS A 85 5.90 -40.81 -3.53
N GLU A 86 5.00 -41.74 -3.36
CA GLU A 86 5.32 -43.14 -3.15
C GLU A 86 5.95 -43.79 -4.40
N GLN A 87 5.67 -43.26 -5.58
CA GLN A 87 6.33 -43.68 -6.84
C GLN A 87 7.75 -43.11 -7.02
N GLY A 88 8.21 -42.28 -6.07
CA GLY A 88 9.57 -41.76 -6.10
C GLY A 88 9.85 -40.68 -7.18
N ASN A 89 8.80 -40.06 -7.75
CA ASN A 89 8.96 -38.96 -8.70
C ASN A 89 8.59 -37.60 -8.03
N PRO A 90 9.52 -36.93 -7.33
CA PRO A 90 9.23 -35.67 -6.65
C PRO A 90 8.92 -34.52 -7.59
N GLN A 91 9.50 -34.50 -8.81
CA GLN A 91 9.24 -33.47 -9.81
C GLN A 91 7.78 -33.55 -10.29
N LEU A 92 7.31 -34.73 -10.63
CA LEU A 92 5.90 -34.94 -11.03
C LEU A 92 4.93 -34.59 -9.92
N ALA A 93 5.24 -34.99 -8.68
CA ALA A 93 4.42 -34.62 -7.51
C ALA A 93 4.35 -33.09 -7.32
N GLN A 94 5.44 -32.38 -7.52
CA GLN A 94 5.48 -30.92 -7.42
C GLN A 94 4.66 -30.25 -8.55
N VAL A 95 4.80 -30.71 -9.80
CA VAL A 95 4.04 -30.17 -10.94
C VAL A 95 2.55 -30.43 -10.75
N ALA A 96 2.17 -31.67 -10.39
CA ALA A 96 0.77 -32.00 -10.10
C ALA A 96 0.19 -31.16 -8.97
N ASN A 97 0.93 -30.96 -7.87
CA ASN A 97 0.50 -30.10 -6.76
C ASN A 97 0.24 -28.67 -7.23
N ASN A 98 1.13 -28.09 -8.02
CA ASN A 98 0.95 -26.72 -8.53
C ASN A 98 -0.29 -26.63 -9.45
N GLN A 99 -0.59 -27.64 -10.24
CA GLN A 99 -1.77 -27.69 -11.10
C GLN A 99 -3.07 -27.80 -10.29
N LEU A 100 -3.10 -28.67 -9.29
CA LEU A 100 -4.26 -28.84 -8.39
C LEU A 100 -4.55 -27.53 -7.63
N LEU A 101 -3.52 -26.88 -7.09
CA LEU A 101 -3.65 -25.59 -6.44
C LEU A 101 -4.11 -24.49 -7.41
N SER A 102 -3.61 -24.48 -8.64
CA SER A 102 -4.07 -23.53 -9.67
C SER A 102 -5.53 -23.72 -10.02
N ALA A 103 -6.00 -24.97 -10.12
CA ALA A 103 -7.41 -25.28 -10.36
C ALA A 103 -8.30 -24.82 -9.19
N GLU A 104 -7.88 -25.05 -7.95
CA GLU A 104 -8.55 -24.58 -6.74
C GLU A 104 -8.64 -23.05 -6.71
N ILE A 105 -7.54 -22.34 -6.98
CA ILE A 105 -7.50 -20.88 -7.05
C ILE A 105 -8.46 -20.38 -8.13
N ASN A 106 -8.44 -20.97 -9.33
CA ASN A 106 -9.27 -20.55 -10.46
C ASN A 106 -10.77 -20.76 -10.23
N SER A 107 -11.15 -21.74 -9.42
CA SER A 107 -12.55 -22.03 -9.05
C SER A 107 -13.01 -21.30 -7.80
N SER A 108 -12.10 -20.63 -7.09
CA SER A 108 -12.42 -19.93 -5.85
C SER A 108 -13.31 -18.72 -6.08
N LYS A 109 -14.25 -18.48 -5.16
CA LYS A 109 -15.04 -17.23 -5.12
C LYS A 109 -14.16 -15.97 -4.99
N ALA A 110 -12.96 -16.10 -4.41
CA ALA A 110 -12.01 -14.97 -4.30
C ALA A 110 -11.47 -14.51 -5.67
N THR A 111 -11.49 -15.38 -6.70
CA THR A 111 -11.11 -15.07 -8.07
C THR A 111 -12.31 -14.88 -9.02
N ASP A 112 -13.52 -15.02 -8.52
CA ASP A 112 -14.75 -14.78 -9.29
C ASP A 112 -15.06 -13.28 -9.30
N ILE A 113 -14.74 -12.65 -10.43
CA ILE A 113 -14.97 -11.23 -10.66
C ILE A 113 -16.46 -10.89 -10.54
N ASN A 114 -17.36 -11.73 -11.07
CA ASN A 114 -18.78 -11.46 -11.03
C ASN A 114 -19.30 -11.48 -9.59
N PHE A 115 -18.87 -12.44 -8.78
CA PHE A 115 -19.22 -12.50 -7.36
C PHE A 115 -18.76 -11.25 -6.59
N THR A 116 -17.54 -10.78 -6.84
CA THR A 116 -17.00 -9.60 -6.17
C THR A 116 -17.65 -8.30 -6.67
N ILE A 117 -17.95 -8.19 -7.97
CA ILE A 117 -18.71 -7.06 -8.53
C ILE A 117 -20.12 -7.00 -7.91
N GLN A 118 -20.80 -8.13 -7.72
CA GLN A 118 -22.09 -8.16 -7.03
C GLN A 118 -22.00 -7.65 -5.59
N LYS A 119 -20.93 -7.99 -4.85
CA LYS A 119 -20.67 -7.42 -3.52
C LYS A 119 -20.51 -5.89 -3.57
N LEU A 120 -19.76 -5.39 -4.55
CA LEU A 120 -19.55 -3.94 -4.73
C LEU A 120 -20.89 -3.24 -5.03
N LEU A 121 -21.69 -3.77 -5.96
CA LEU A 121 -23.01 -3.22 -6.32
C LEU A 121 -23.98 -3.24 -5.12
N ASN A 122 -23.93 -4.26 -4.29
CA ASN A 122 -24.73 -4.39 -3.07
C ASN A 122 -24.17 -3.58 -1.90
N LYS A 123 -23.09 -2.82 -2.09
CA LYS A 123 -22.42 -2.00 -1.06
C LYS A 123 -22.01 -2.84 0.17
N ASP A 124 -21.50 -4.04 -0.08
CA ASP A 124 -20.98 -4.89 0.98
C ASP A 124 -19.85 -4.17 1.72
N LYS A 125 -19.94 -4.11 3.05
CA LYS A 125 -19.01 -3.37 3.90
C LYS A 125 -17.57 -3.87 3.79
N THR A 126 -17.36 -5.14 3.47
CA THR A 126 -16.01 -5.72 3.29
C THR A 126 -15.32 -5.21 2.05
N VAL A 127 -16.07 -4.70 1.07
CA VAL A 127 -15.54 -4.12 -0.16
C VAL A 127 -15.48 -2.60 -0.07
N VAL A 128 -16.58 -1.94 0.32
CA VAL A 128 -16.64 -0.47 0.32
C VAL A 128 -15.81 0.18 1.42
N ASN A 129 -15.51 -0.53 2.49
CA ASN A 129 -14.73 -0.05 3.63
C ASN A 129 -13.33 -0.70 3.71
N GLU A 130 -12.83 -1.28 2.62
CA GLU A 130 -11.52 -1.97 2.62
C GLU A 130 -10.35 -1.03 2.96
N ASN A 131 -10.49 0.25 2.67
CA ASN A 131 -9.47 1.25 2.94
C ASN A 131 -10.07 2.48 3.62
N ALA A 132 -9.65 2.76 4.86
CA ALA A 132 -10.15 3.88 5.65
C ALA A 132 -9.81 5.27 5.06
N ASN A 133 -8.84 5.36 4.15
CA ASN A 133 -8.44 6.61 3.50
C ASN A 133 -9.23 6.88 2.20
N LYS A 134 -10.12 5.96 1.80
CA LYS A 134 -10.97 6.10 0.62
C LYS A 134 -12.41 6.41 1.04
N ASP A 135 -13.01 7.41 0.41
CA ASP A 135 -14.44 7.66 0.52
C ASP A 135 -15.18 6.92 -0.60
N SER A 136 -15.96 5.90 -0.25
CA SER A 136 -16.70 5.07 -1.20
C SER A 136 -17.79 5.81 -1.98
N HIS A 137 -18.15 7.03 -1.59
CA HIS A 137 -19.09 7.87 -2.35
C HIS A 137 -18.43 8.65 -3.49
N VAL A 138 -17.10 8.77 -3.48
CA VAL A 138 -16.35 9.44 -4.54
C VAL A 138 -16.29 8.56 -5.79
N PHE A 139 -16.59 9.13 -6.95
CA PHE A 139 -16.65 8.39 -8.23
C PHE A 139 -15.31 7.69 -8.56
N ASN A 140 -14.19 8.37 -8.32
CA ASN A 140 -12.87 7.78 -8.53
C ASN A 140 -12.64 6.55 -7.64
N THR A 141 -13.09 6.59 -6.39
CA THR A 141 -13.02 5.43 -5.48
C THR A 141 -13.84 4.25 -6.00
N GLN A 142 -15.03 4.47 -6.53
CA GLN A 142 -15.84 3.38 -7.11
C GLN A 142 -15.15 2.75 -8.33
N ARG A 143 -14.51 3.56 -9.17
CA ARG A 143 -13.72 3.06 -10.31
C ARG A 143 -12.50 2.27 -9.83
N ASP A 144 -11.80 2.76 -8.82
CA ASP A 144 -10.63 2.11 -8.25
C ASP A 144 -10.99 0.77 -7.60
N LEU A 145 -12.07 0.70 -6.82
CA LEU A 145 -12.58 -0.56 -6.25
C LEU A 145 -12.94 -1.59 -7.34
N THR A 146 -13.52 -1.13 -8.45
CA THR A 146 -13.81 -2.00 -9.60
C THR A 146 -12.53 -2.51 -10.24
N ALA A 147 -11.55 -1.63 -10.49
CA ALA A 147 -10.25 -2.00 -11.03
C ALA A 147 -9.51 -2.95 -10.08
N GLY A 148 -9.51 -2.67 -8.79
CA GLY A 148 -8.89 -3.50 -7.75
C GLY A 148 -9.48 -4.91 -7.69
N THR A 149 -10.80 -5.05 -7.88
CA THR A 149 -11.46 -6.36 -7.96
C THR A 149 -10.89 -7.22 -9.11
N VAL A 150 -10.75 -6.62 -10.29
CA VAL A 150 -10.18 -7.28 -11.47
C VAL A 150 -8.70 -7.61 -11.25
N ALA A 151 -7.93 -6.65 -10.75
CA ALA A 151 -6.50 -6.80 -10.47
C ALA A 151 -6.22 -7.92 -9.47
N ARG A 152 -6.95 -7.97 -8.37
CA ARG A 152 -6.83 -9.03 -7.35
C ARG A 152 -7.12 -10.42 -7.92
N SER A 153 -8.20 -10.55 -8.69
CA SER A 153 -8.55 -11.82 -9.32
C SER A 153 -7.45 -12.32 -10.26
N ILE A 154 -6.90 -11.43 -11.10
CA ILE A 154 -5.81 -11.79 -12.01
C ILE A 154 -4.52 -12.02 -11.22
N GLY A 155 -4.22 -11.18 -10.23
CA GLY A 155 -3.04 -11.28 -9.40
C GLY A 155 -2.93 -12.63 -8.70
N LEU A 156 -4.01 -13.13 -8.09
CA LEU A 156 -4.05 -14.45 -7.48
C LEU A 156 -3.70 -15.58 -8.47
N LYS A 157 -4.14 -15.45 -9.72
CA LYS A 157 -3.84 -16.44 -10.79
C LYS A 157 -2.41 -16.36 -11.31
N MET A 158 -1.77 -15.19 -11.20
CA MET A 158 -0.39 -14.96 -11.61
C MET A 158 0.64 -15.32 -10.55
N LEU A 159 0.26 -15.34 -9.28
CA LEU A 159 1.14 -15.79 -8.20
C LEU A 159 1.48 -17.28 -8.35
N PRO A 160 2.67 -17.72 -7.89
CA PRO A 160 2.94 -19.13 -7.71
C PRO A 160 1.81 -19.77 -6.88
N PRO A 161 1.24 -20.91 -7.27
CA PRO A 161 0.02 -21.46 -6.65
C PRO A 161 0.12 -21.64 -5.13
N ARG A 162 1.29 -22.02 -4.62
CA ARG A 162 1.54 -22.15 -3.18
C ARG A 162 1.47 -20.80 -2.45
N VAL A 163 1.94 -19.73 -3.08
CA VAL A 163 1.88 -18.37 -2.53
C VAL A 163 0.45 -17.85 -2.53
N ALA A 164 -0.27 -18.03 -3.64
CA ALA A 164 -1.67 -17.65 -3.74
C ALA A 164 -2.52 -18.37 -2.68
N LYS A 165 -2.33 -19.69 -2.50
CA LYS A 165 -3.04 -20.45 -1.47
C LYS A 165 -2.71 -19.95 -0.07
N ALA A 166 -1.44 -19.73 0.25
CA ALA A 166 -1.03 -19.22 1.56
C ALA A 166 -1.60 -17.80 1.83
N HIS A 167 -1.72 -16.97 0.79
CA HIS A 167 -2.40 -15.66 0.91
C HIS A 167 -3.91 -15.84 1.16
N MET A 168 -4.57 -16.73 0.42
CA MET A 168 -6.02 -16.97 0.56
C MET A 168 -6.40 -17.62 1.91
N SER A 169 -5.51 -18.46 2.47
CA SER A 169 -5.68 -19.07 3.81
C SER A 169 -5.33 -18.14 4.96
N GLY A 170 -4.67 -16.99 4.68
CA GLY A 170 -4.24 -16.03 5.70
C GLY A 170 -2.90 -16.38 6.37
N ASP A 171 -2.17 -17.39 5.89
CA ASP A 171 -0.83 -17.73 6.40
C ASP A 171 0.20 -16.65 6.09
N ILE A 172 0.02 -15.97 4.95
CA ILE A 172 0.78 -14.79 4.55
C ILE A 172 -0.16 -13.73 3.99
N HIS A 173 0.31 -12.48 3.98
CA HIS A 173 -0.35 -11.40 3.27
C HIS A 173 0.52 -10.90 2.12
N TRP A 174 0.08 -11.13 0.87
CA TRP A 174 0.67 -10.47 -0.29
C TRP A 174 0.08 -9.09 -0.42
N HIS A 175 0.89 -8.06 -0.14
CA HIS A 175 0.42 -6.68 -0.05
C HIS A 175 0.08 -6.10 -1.43
N ASP A 176 -0.93 -5.22 -1.48
CA ASP A 176 -1.35 -4.45 -2.65
C ASP A 176 -1.69 -5.28 -3.90
N LEU A 177 -2.25 -6.49 -3.71
CA LEU A 177 -2.64 -7.37 -4.82
C LEU A 177 -3.74 -6.78 -5.71
N ASP A 178 -4.50 -5.82 -5.19
CA ASP A 178 -5.53 -5.05 -5.88
C ASP A 178 -4.97 -4.00 -6.86
N TYR A 179 -3.65 -3.70 -6.80
CA TYR A 179 -2.94 -2.85 -7.77
C TYR A 179 -2.08 -3.64 -8.75
N GLN A 180 -1.69 -4.86 -8.39
CA GLN A 180 -0.96 -5.80 -9.24
C GLN A 180 -1.95 -6.54 -10.14
N PRO A 181 -1.53 -7.19 -11.23
CA PRO A 181 -0.15 -7.44 -11.67
C PRO A 181 0.27 -6.71 -12.93
N TYR A 182 -0.57 -5.88 -13.53
CA TYR A 182 -0.26 -5.39 -14.88
C TYR A 182 0.68 -4.21 -14.92
N SER A 183 0.78 -3.48 -13.83
CA SER A 183 1.55 -2.25 -13.77
C SER A 183 2.27 -2.18 -12.44
N PRO A 184 3.50 -2.69 -12.35
CA PRO A 184 4.27 -2.58 -11.12
C PRO A 184 4.48 -1.11 -10.79
N MET A 185 4.08 -0.70 -9.59
CA MET A 185 4.32 0.61 -9.03
C MET A 185 5.29 0.49 -7.86
N THR A 186 5.99 1.58 -7.54
CA THR A 186 6.74 1.66 -6.30
C THR A 186 5.77 1.85 -5.13
N ASN A 187 6.08 1.25 -3.97
CA ASN A 187 5.21 1.36 -2.80
C ASN A 187 5.19 2.80 -2.28
N CYS A 188 6.37 3.36 -1.97
CA CYS A 188 6.51 4.71 -1.45
C CYS A 188 7.63 5.45 -2.16
N CYS A 189 7.63 6.79 -2.06
CA CYS A 189 8.74 7.61 -2.56
C CYS A 189 9.08 8.76 -1.62
N LEU A 190 10.33 9.20 -1.67
CA LEU A 190 10.80 10.46 -1.13
C LEU A 190 10.93 11.43 -2.28
N ILE A 191 10.17 12.53 -2.25
CA ILE A 191 10.13 13.52 -3.33
C ILE A 191 11.24 14.54 -3.11
N ASP A 192 12.03 14.79 -4.14
CA ASP A 192 13.04 15.86 -4.12
C ASP A 192 12.40 17.22 -4.40
N PHE A 193 11.67 17.75 -3.43
CA PHE A 193 11.05 19.06 -3.51
C PHE A 193 12.08 20.18 -3.68
N LYS A 194 13.27 20.02 -3.09
CA LYS A 194 14.32 21.04 -3.20
C LYS A 194 14.70 21.24 -4.65
N GLU A 195 15.02 20.17 -5.35
CA GLU A 195 15.40 20.22 -6.77
C GLU A 195 14.24 20.72 -7.64
N MET A 196 13.05 20.14 -7.47
CA MET A 196 11.87 20.47 -8.28
C MET A 196 11.46 21.93 -8.14
N LEU A 197 11.36 22.45 -6.90
CA LEU A 197 10.94 23.84 -6.68
C LEU A 197 12.03 24.86 -7.02
N THR A 198 13.32 24.49 -6.93
CA THR A 198 14.41 25.39 -7.29
C THR A 198 14.53 25.56 -8.79
N ASN A 199 14.47 24.47 -9.54
CA ASN A 199 14.76 24.46 -10.99
C ASN A 199 13.49 24.47 -11.86
N GLY A 200 12.32 24.36 -11.23
CA GLY A 200 11.09 24.10 -11.96
C GLY A 200 10.94 22.61 -12.29
N PHE A 201 9.78 22.22 -12.78
CA PHE A 201 9.45 20.81 -13.05
C PHE A 201 8.33 20.70 -14.08
N LYS A 202 8.19 19.49 -14.64
CA LYS A 202 7.11 19.18 -15.57
C LYS A 202 6.11 18.22 -14.93
N ILE A 203 4.83 18.57 -14.97
CA ILE A 203 3.72 17.67 -14.59
C ILE A 203 2.75 17.58 -15.77
N GLY A 204 2.51 16.37 -16.27
CA GLY A 204 1.66 16.15 -17.43
C GLY A 204 2.19 16.92 -18.64
N ASN A 205 1.39 17.84 -19.16
CA ASN A 205 1.75 18.69 -20.31
C ASN A 205 2.20 20.12 -19.91
N ALA A 206 2.23 20.40 -18.58
CA ALA A 206 2.62 21.73 -18.09
C ALA A 206 4.06 21.74 -17.58
N GLU A 207 4.78 22.78 -17.91
CA GLU A 207 6.08 23.12 -17.35
C GLU A 207 5.89 24.27 -16.36
N LEU A 208 6.35 24.07 -15.13
CA LEU A 208 6.20 25.02 -14.03
C LEU A 208 7.56 25.59 -13.66
N GLU A 209 7.59 26.91 -13.54
CA GLU A 209 8.78 27.65 -13.10
C GLU A 209 8.95 27.60 -11.58
N SER A 210 10.15 27.95 -11.11
CA SER A 210 10.44 28.13 -9.69
C SER A 210 9.49 29.17 -9.07
N PRO A 211 8.86 28.86 -7.90
CA PRO A 211 7.91 29.78 -7.28
C PRO A 211 8.57 31.06 -6.76
N ASN A 212 7.80 32.13 -6.72
CA ASN A 212 8.25 33.45 -6.23
C ASN A 212 7.69 33.82 -4.85
N SER A 213 7.04 32.91 -4.18
CA SER A 213 6.53 33.07 -2.82
C SER A 213 6.35 31.72 -2.14
N ILE A 214 6.29 31.70 -0.79
CA ILE A 214 6.01 30.48 -0.05
C ILE A 214 4.60 29.94 -0.33
N GLN A 215 3.62 30.82 -0.59
CA GLN A 215 2.26 30.40 -0.93
C GLN A 215 2.23 29.64 -2.26
N THR A 216 2.94 30.13 -3.28
CA THR A 216 3.04 29.42 -4.56
C THR A 216 3.84 28.12 -4.42
N ALA A 217 4.91 28.11 -3.60
CA ALA A 217 5.70 26.92 -3.35
C ALA A 217 4.87 25.80 -2.68
N THR A 218 4.05 26.14 -1.69
CA THR A 218 3.18 25.16 -1.03
C THR A 218 2.03 24.69 -1.92
N ALA A 219 1.46 25.54 -2.76
CA ALA A 219 0.47 25.14 -3.75
C ALA A 219 1.06 24.17 -4.79
N GLN A 220 2.26 24.46 -5.31
CA GLN A 220 2.97 23.54 -6.20
C GLN A 220 3.33 22.22 -5.48
N MET A 221 3.74 22.28 -4.21
CA MET A 221 4.00 21.09 -3.40
C MET A 221 2.75 20.21 -3.28
N ALA A 222 1.57 20.78 -3.04
CA ALA A 222 0.32 20.03 -2.99
C ALA A 222 -0.03 19.36 -4.33
N GLN A 223 0.20 20.05 -5.45
CA GLN A 223 0.01 19.50 -6.80
C GLN A 223 0.94 18.32 -7.08
N ILE A 224 2.22 18.46 -6.71
CA ILE A 224 3.21 17.38 -6.83
C ILE A 224 2.77 16.17 -6.00
N ILE A 225 2.38 16.38 -4.74
CA ILE A 225 1.89 15.34 -3.84
C ILE A 225 0.70 14.60 -4.45
N ALA A 226 -0.32 15.31 -4.93
CA ALA A 226 -1.51 14.71 -5.52
C ALA A 226 -1.18 13.87 -6.77
N ASN A 227 -0.26 14.36 -7.60
CA ASN A 227 0.18 13.67 -8.81
C ASN A 227 1.00 12.41 -8.47
N VAL A 228 1.99 12.53 -7.58
CA VAL A 228 2.82 11.41 -7.15
C VAL A 228 2.01 10.36 -6.41
N ALA A 229 1.11 10.76 -5.50
CA ALA A 229 0.21 9.86 -4.78
C ALA A 229 -0.69 9.05 -5.71
N SER A 230 -0.97 9.55 -6.93
CA SER A 230 -1.73 8.83 -7.94
C SER A 230 -0.94 7.68 -8.60
N SER A 231 0.37 7.59 -8.35
CA SER A 231 1.28 6.58 -8.93
C SER A 231 2.01 5.75 -7.87
N GLN A 232 1.53 5.77 -6.63
CA GLN A 232 2.11 5.04 -5.51
C GLN A 232 1.06 4.16 -4.83
N TYR A 233 1.45 2.98 -4.34
CA TYR A 233 0.59 2.18 -3.46
C TYR A 233 0.46 2.80 -2.08
N GLY A 234 1.60 3.25 -1.53
CA GLY A 234 1.71 3.83 -0.21
C GLY A 234 1.89 5.34 -0.25
N GLY A 235 2.83 5.84 0.55
CA GLY A 235 2.98 7.27 0.79
C GLY A 235 4.09 7.94 -0.02
N CYS A 236 3.92 9.26 -0.14
CA CYS A 236 4.98 10.16 -0.59
C CYS A 236 5.45 11.03 0.57
N SER A 237 6.74 11.31 0.63
CA SER A 237 7.36 12.05 1.73
C SER A 237 8.09 13.28 1.23
N ALA A 238 7.98 14.34 2.02
CA ALA A 238 8.85 15.53 1.97
C ALA A 238 9.79 15.49 3.17
N ASP A 239 11.08 15.60 2.95
CA ASP A 239 12.06 15.74 4.02
C ASP A 239 12.59 17.14 4.11
N ARG A 240 12.96 17.60 5.33
CA ARG A 240 13.58 18.91 5.57
C ARG A 240 12.75 20.06 5.00
N THR A 241 11.43 19.98 5.23
CA THR A 241 10.46 20.91 4.65
C THR A 241 10.71 22.35 5.06
N ASP A 242 11.16 22.59 6.27
CA ASP A 242 11.59 23.88 6.79
C ASP A 242 12.74 24.48 5.99
N GLU A 243 13.70 23.65 5.56
CA GLU A 243 14.88 24.12 4.84
C GLU A 243 14.58 24.38 3.34
N PHE A 244 13.88 23.48 2.64
CA PHE A 244 13.63 23.69 1.22
C PHE A 244 12.57 24.76 0.93
N LEU A 245 11.67 25.05 1.87
CA LEU A 245 10.71 26.16 1.73
C LEU A 245 11.26 27.52 2.14
N ALA A 246 12.32 27.57 2.96
CA ALA A 246 12.88 28.81 3.47
C ALA A 246 13.28 29.82 2.35
N PRO A 247 13.91 29.43 1.23
CA PRO A 247 14.23 30.37 0.16
C PRO A 247 13.03 31.12 -0.44
N PHE A 248 11.86 30.43 -0.47
CA PHE A 248 10.63 31.02 -1.00
C PHE A 248 9.98 31.98 0.01
N ALA A 249 10.08 31.68 1.30
CA ALA A 249 9.67 32.61 2.37
C ALA A 249 10.60 33.82 2.47
N GLU A 250 11.89 33.68 2.14
CA GLU A 250 12.81 34.78 2.06
C GLU A 250 12.43 35.77 0.94
N LYS A 251 11.95 35.28 -0.21
CA LYS A 251 11.37 36.13 -1.25
C LYS A 251 10.17 36.94 -0.73
N ASN A 252 9.31 36.34 0.10
CA ASN A 252 8.24 37.09 0.76
C ASN A 252 8.79 38.16 1.70
N TYR A 253 9.82 37.84 2.50
CA TYR A 253 10.44 38.83 3.39
C TYR A 253 10.97 40.02 2.64
N HIS A 254 11.73 39.84 1.55
CA HIS A 254 12.23 40.95 0.74
C HIS A 254 11.09 41.79 0.15
N LYS A 255 10.06 41.15 -0.39
CA LYS A 255 8.86 41.83 -0.90
C LYS A 255 8.16 42.64 0.21
N ASN A 256 8.00 42.08 1.40
CA ASN A 256 7.35 42.73 2.53
C ASN A 256 8.21 43.89 3.07
N LEU A 257 9.54 43.75 3.04
CA LEU A 257 10.48 44.84 3.39
C LEU A 257 10.40 45.98 2.41
N ASP A 258 10.36 45.71 1.10
CA ASP A 258 10.23 46.75 0.08
C ASP A 258 8.86 47.45 0.16
N GLU A 259 7.81 46.78 0.53
CA GLU A 259 6.51 47.39 0.83
C GLU A 259 6.60 48.29 2.07
N ALA A 260 7.26 47.82 3.15
CA ALA A 260 7.43 48.59 4.37
C ALA A 260 8.19 49.91 4.14
N LYS A 261 9.24 49.91 3.31
CA LYS A 261 10.03 51.10 2.93
C LYS A 261 9.20 52.21 2.28
N GLN A 262 8.04 51.85 1.66
CA GLN A 262 7.17 52.83 1.01
C GLN A 262 6.32 53.61 2.01
N TRP A 263 6.10 53.07 3.21
CA TRP A 263 5.14 53.63 4.16
C TRP A 263 5.71 53.90 5.55
N ILE A 264 6.87 53.36 5.87
CA ILE A 264 7.49 53.45 7.19
C ILE A 264 8.89 54.07 7.03
N GLU A 265 9.16 55.16 7.75
CA GLU A 265 10.46 55.84 7.70
C GLU A 265 11.54 55.16 8.56
N ASP A 266 11.14 54.58 9.70
CA ASP A 266 12.02 53.99 10.68
C ASP A 266 12.44 52.56 10.24
N GLN A 267 13.74 52.34 10.11
CA GLN A 267 14.32 51.10 9.60
C GLN A 267 13.98 49.90 10.50
N ASP A 268 14.07 50.06 11.84
CA ASP A 268 13.78 48.96 12.77
C ASP A 268 12.31 48.56 12.66
N LYS A 269 11.41 49.53 12.45
CA LYS A 269 9.98 49.25 12.22
C LYS A 269 9.72 48.62 10.86
N GLN A 270 10.49 48.99 9.81
CA GLN A 270 10.39 48.31 8.52
C GLN A 270 10.72 46.83 8.63
N GLU A 271 11.82 46.50 9.30
CA GLU A 271 12.27 45.14 9.51
C GLU A 271 11.27 44.35 10.37
N ALA A 272 10.79 44.94 11.46
CA ALA A 272 9.77 44.34 12.33
C ALA A 272 8.45 44.05 11.60
N PHE A 273 7.98 45.01 10.78
CA PHE A 273 6.80 44.84 9.93
C PHE A 273 7.00 43.72 8.91
N ALA A 274 8.11 43.74 8.17
CA ALA A 274 8.42 42.74 7.15
C ALA A 274 8.49 41.34 7.77
N ARG A 275 9.13 41.21 8.93
CA ARG A 275 9.21 39.95 9.68
C ARG A 275 7.83 39.44 10.12
N GLN A 276 7.02 40.26 10.77
CA GLN A 276 5.70 39.90 11.21
C GLN A 276 4.78 39.47 10.06
N LYS A 277 4.83 40.23 8.96
CA LYS A 277 4.04 39.92 7.76
C LYS A 277 4.49 38.61 7.11
N THR A 278 5.80 38.35 7.06
CA THR A 278 6.36 37.11 6.54
C THR A 278 5.99 35.89 7.42
N GLU A 279 6.03 36.05 8.74
CA GLU A 279 5.59 35.00 9.66
C GLU A 279 4.10 34.64 9.43
N LYS A 280 3.27 35.65 9.14
CA LYS A 280 1.87 35.41 8.74
C LYS A 280 1.76 34.72 7.39
N ASP A 281 2.52 35.16 6.38
CA ASP A 281 2.56 34.51 5.06
C ASP A 281 2.94 33.02 5.18
N ILE A 282 3.94 32.71 5.99
CA ILE A 282 4.37 31.34 6.29
C ILE A 282 3.23 30.54 6.96
N TYR A 283 2.59 31.13 7.97
CA TYR A 283 1.48 30.46 8.66
C TYR A 283 0.33 30.16 7.68
N ASP A 284 -0.07 31.15 6.87
CA ASP A 284 -1.16 30.99 5.90
C ASP A 284 -0.80 29.94 4.83
N ALA A 285 0.44 29.89 4.38
CA ALA A 285 0.94 28.91 3.43
C ALA A 285 0.91 27.48 4.01
N MET A 286 1.34 27.28 5.26
CA MET A 286 1.29 25.97 5.92
C MET A 286 -0.16 25.54 6.18
N GLN A 287 -1.05 26.47 6.55
CA GLN A 287 -2.48 26.19 6.71
C GLN A 287 -3.10 25.77 5.37
N GLY A 288 -2.79 26.49 4.30
CA GLY A 288 -3.22 26.14 2.94
C GLY A 288 -2.80 24.72 2.55
N LEU A 289 -1.51 24.40 2.74
CA LEU A 289 -0.96 23.08 2.44
C LEU A 289 -1.67 21.97 3.21
N GLU A 290 -1.88 22.15 4.52
CA GLU A 290 -2.58 21.15 5.34
C GLU A 290 -4.04 20.97 4.86
N TYR A 291 -4.71 22.04 4.50
CA TYR A 291 -6.09 21.98 3.97
C TYR A 291 -6.15 21.32 2.60
N GLU A 292 -5.24 21.66 1.70
CA GLU A 292 -5.19 21.06 0.37
C GLU A 292 -4.95 19.56 0.44
N ILE A 293 -3.97 19.09 1.22
CA ILE A 293 -3.70 17.66 1.39
C ILE A 293 -4.94 16.88 1.89
N ASN A 294 -5.74 17.50 2.77
CA ASN A 294 -6.92 16.85 3.34
C ASN A 294 -8.20 16.98 2.48
N THR A 295 -8.18 17.79 1.44
CA THR A 295 -9.32 18.00 0.53
C THR A 295 -9.09 17.47 -0.87
N LEU A 296 -7.84 17.20 -1.24
CA LEU A 296 -7.49 16.59 -2.51
C LEU A 296 -7.69 15.07 -2.46
N TYR A 297 -8.06 14.52 -3.61
CA TYR A 297 -8.08 13.09 -3.84
C TYR A 297 -7.05 12.72 -4.93
N SER A 298 -6.34 11.64 -4.72
CA SER A 298 -5.55 11.02 -5.79
C SER A 298 -6.46 10.48 -6.88
N SER A 299 -5.90 10.08 -8.02
CA SER A 299 -6.67 9.41 -9.08
C SER A 299 -7.33 8.11 -8.61
N GLN A 300 -6.86 7.54 -7.50
CA GLN A 300 -7.41 6.34 -6.86
C GLN A 300 -8.54 6.66 -5.85
N GLY A 301 -8.94 7.91 -5.73
CA GLY A 301 -10.01 8.34 -4.84
C GLY A 301 -9.66 8.33 -3.35
N GLN A 302 -8.37 8.31 -3.00
CA GLN A 302 -7.92 8.38 -1.61
C GLN A 302 -7.27 9.72 -1.30
N THR A 303 -7.36 10.16 -0.04
CA THR A 303 -6.56 11.28 0.46
C THR A 303 -5.08 10.92 0.33
N PRO A 304 -4.22 11.82 -0.24
CA PRO A 304 -2.80 11.53 -0.42
C PRO A 304 -2.12 11.14 0.90
N PHE A 305 -1.56 9.94 0.93
CA PHE A 305 -0.79 9.46 2.07
C PHE A 305 0.58 10.15 2.09
N THR A 306 0.68 11.22 2.88
CA THR A 306 1.82 12.13 2.85
C THR A 306 2.50 12.17 4.21
N THR A 307 3.84 12.24 4.19
CA THR A 307 4.69 12.48 5.36
C THR A 307 5.51 13.75 5.16
N VAL A 308 5.56 14.60 6.17
CA VAL A 308 6.33 15.86 6.18
C VAL A 308 7.36 15.81 7.32
N GLY A 309 8.64 15.76 6.95
CA GLY A 309 9.77 15.80 7.85
C GLY A 309 10.32 17.24 8.00
N PHE A 310 10.67 17.63 9.23
CA PHE A 310 11.22 18.96 9.57
C PHE A 310 11.94 18.94 10.91
N GLY A 311 12.56 20.07 11.29
CA GLY A 311 13.12 20.27 12.63
C GLY A 311 14.63 20.46 12.67
N LEU A 312 15.33 20.52 11.52
CA LEU A 312 16.79 20.71 11.46
C LEU A 312 17.21 22.13 11.11
N GLY A 313 16.33 22.93 10.54
CA GLY A 313 16.62 24.32 10.16
C GLY A 313 16.84 25.23 11.36
N THR A 314 17.77 26.20 11.24
CA THR A 314 18.22 27.07 12.35
C THR A 314 17.97 28.55 12.11
N SER A 315 17.79 28.96 10.86
CA SER A 315 17.47 30.35 10.53
C SER A 315 16.12 30.77 11.08
N TRP A 316 15.88 32.05 11.26
CA TRP A 316 14.60 32.54 11.78
C TRP A 316 13.41 32.17 10.87
N ILE A 317 13.64 32.10 9.56
CA ILE A 317 12.62 31.67 8.58
C ILE A 317 12.32 30.19 8.72
N GLU A 318 13.33 29.33 8.76
CA GLU A 318 13.17 27.89 8.98
C GLU A 318 12.46 27.60 10.28
N ARG A 319 12.83 28.28 11.36
CA ARG A 319 12.15 28.17 12.66
C ARG A 319 10.69 28.64 12.60
N SER A 320 10.40 29.70 11.82
CA SER A 320 9.04 30.17 11.60
C SER A 320 8.20 29.15 10.84
N ILE A 321 8.78 28.47 9.86
CA ILE A 321 8.12 27.37 9.14
C ILE A 321 7.84 26.19 10.08
N GLN A 322 8.82 25.78 10.90
CA GLN A 322 8.64 24.72 11.89
C GLN A 322 7.50 25.06 12.87
N LYS A 323 7.48 26.29 13.38
CA LYS A 323 6.41 26.78 14.27
C LYS A 323 5.04 26.76 13.58
N ALA A 324 4.98 27.24 12.35
CA ALA A 324 3.74 27.29 11.58
C ALA A 324 3.16 25.88 11.32
N ILE A 325 3.99 24.91 10.92
CA ILE A 325 3.57 23.50 10.77
C ILE A 325 2.91 22.98 12.05
N LEU A 326 3.55 23.20 13.19
CA LEU A 326 3.05 22.72 14.49
C LEU A 326 1.79 23.47 14.95
N GLN A 327 1.76 24.80 14.80
CA GLN A 327 0.62 25.63 15.21
C GLN A 327 -0.63 25.36 14.38
N VAL A 328 -0.47 25.17 13.07
CA VAL A 328 -1.57 24.80 12.17
C VAL A 328 -2.14 23.42 12.60
N ARG A 329 -1.28 22.45 12.86
CA ARG A 329 -1.70 21.15 13.35
C ARG A 329 -2.42 21.23 14.72
N ILE A 330 -1.91 22.00 15.66
CA ILE A 330 -2.54 22.22 16.98
C ILE A 330 -3.93 22.83 16.80
N LYS A 331 -4.08 23.82 15.90
CA LYS A 331 -5.36 24.46 15.62
C LYS A 331 -6.39 23.49 15.06
N GLY A 332 -5.95 22.60 14.17
CA GLY A 332 -6.81 21.61 13.51
C GLY A 332 -7.68 22.18 12.40
N LEU A 333 -8.38 21.30 11.68
CA LEU A 333 -9.15 21.61 10.48
C LEU A 333 -10.53 22.17 10.79
N GLY A 334 -10.85 23.27 10.14
CA GLY A 334 -12.20 23.86 10.12
C GLY A 334 -12.68 24.37 11.48
N LYS A 335 -13.97 24.66 11.56
CA LYS A 335 -14.63 25.19 12.79
C LYS A 335 -14.59 24.21 13.94
N GLU A 336 -14.68 22.92 13.65
CA GLU A 336 -14.70 21.85 14.65
C GLU A 336 -13.28 21.48 15.13
N ARG A 337 -12.25 22.08 14.55
CA ARG A 337 -10.84 21.83 14.90
C ARG A 337 -10.49 20.34 14.87
N ARG A 338 -10.96 19.64 13.84
CA ARG A 338 -10.66 18.22 13.64
C ARG A 338 -9.17 18.00 13.45
N THR A 339 -8.67 16.91 13.99
CA THR A 339 -7.27 16.52 13.74
C THR A 339 -7.10 16.11 12.29
N ALA A 340 -6.16 16.73 11.56
CA ALA A 340 -5.79 16.31 10.22
C ALA A 340 -5.15 14.91 10.27
N ILE A 341 -5.59 14.01 9.39
CA ILE A 341 -4.98 12.68 9.25
C ILE A 341 -3.64 12.81 8.54
N PHE A 342 -3.59 13.61 7.49
CA PHE A 342 -2.39 13.91 6.69
C PHE A 342 -2.09 15.40 6.67
N PRO A 343 -0.82 15.79 6.43
CA PRO A 343 0.34 14.91 6.39
C PRO A 343 0.66 14.31 7.76
N LYS A 344 1.25 13.13 7.80
CA LYS A 344 1.97 12.67 8.99
C LYS A 344 3.14 13.59 9.21
N LEU A 345 3.30 14.10 10.41
CA LEU A 345 4.40 14.98 10.77
C LEU A 345 5.52 14.16 11.42
N VAL A 346 6.76 14.42 11.02
CA VAL A 346 7.95 13.80 11.59
C VAL A 346 8.91 14.90 12.03
N PHE A 347 9.12 15.02 13.34
CA PHE A 347 10.03 16.00 13.92
C PHE A 347 11.38 15.35 14.23
N THR A 348 12.45 15.89 13.65
CA THR A 348 13.80 15.36 13.84
C THR A 348 14.47 16.01 15.05
N ILE A 349 14.90 15.18 16.01
CA ILE A 349 15.70 15.59 17.18
C ILE A 349 17.18 15.29 16.92
N LYS A 350 18.02 16.32 17.15
CA LYS A 350 19.47 16.27 17.00
C LYS A 350 20.16 16.85 18.22
N ARG A 351 21.22 16.19 18.71
CA ARG A 351 22.06 16.70 19.80
C ARG A 351 22.71 18.03 19.41
N GLY A 352 22.74 18.96 20.37
CA GLY A 352 23.30 20.30 20.17
C GLY A 352 22.44 21.22 19.30
N LEU A 353 21.23 20.81 18.92
CA LEU A 353 20.30 21.63 18.13
C LEU A 353 18.95 21.84 18.85
N ASN A 354 18.30 20.77 19.29
CA ASN A 354 16.97 20.84 19.88
C ASN A 354 16.69 19.77 20.96
N LEU A 355 17.72 19.03 21.40
CA LEU A 355 17.53 17.97 22.40
C LEU A 355 17.43 18.51 23.83
N LYS A 356 18.35 19.40 24.21
CA LYS A 356 18.51 19.91 25.60
C LYS A 356 17.99 21.33 25.74
N PRO A 357 17.68 21.80 26.98
CA PRO A 357 17.18 23.14 27.24
C PRO A 357 18.07 24.28 26.72
N GLU A 358 19.38 24.06 26.70
CA GLU A 358 20.38 25.02 26.22
C GLU A 358 20.49 25.10 24.70
N ASP A 359 19.88 24.18 23.97
CA ASP A 359 19.95 24.13 22.52
C ASP A 359 19.07 25.22 21.87
N SER A 360 19.50 25.76 20.72
CA SER A 360 18.88 26.92 20.06
C SER A 360 17.44 26.73 19.62
N ASN A 361 17.05 25.48 19.31
CA ASN A 361 15.71 25.10 18.85
C ASN A 361 14.93 24.28 19.89
N TYR A 362 15.31 24.38 21.17
CA TYR A 362 14.62 23.65 22.22
C TYR A 362 13.14 24.05 22.36
N ASP A 363 12.83 25.34 22.19
CA ASP A 363 11.47 25.87 22.16
C ASP A 363 10.59 25.21 21.10
N ILE A 364 11.17 24.92 19.93
CA ILE A 364 10.47 24.20 18.85
C ILE A 364 10.16 22.75 19.27
N LYS A 365 11.10 22.08 19.94
CA LYS A 365 10.84 20.74 20.49
C LYS A 365 9.72 20.76 21.52
N GLN A 366 9.66 21.76 22.40
CA GLN A 366 8.57 21.91 23.36
C GLN A 366 7.21 22.04 22.66
N LEU A 367 7.15 22.86 21.60
CA LEU A 367 5.97 23.03 20.77
C LEU A 367 5.61 21.72 20.03
N ALA A 368 6.60 20.95 19.56
CA ALA A 368 6.39 19.66 18.93
C ALA A 368 5.79 18.62 19.89
N ILE A 369 6.27 18.59 21.14
CA ILE A 369 5.71 17.75 22.22
C ILE A 369 4.27 18.17 22.53
N GLU A 370 4.01 19.47 22.66
CA GLU A 370 2.66 19.98 22.87
C GLU A 370 1.73 19.55 21.72
N CYS A 371 2.19 19.67 20.50
CA CYS A 371 1.43 19.24 19.31
C CYS A 371 1.13 17.74 19.37
N ALA A 372 2.14 16.91 19.67
CA ALA A 372 1.99 15.47 19.73
C ALA A 372 0.98 15.03 20.79
N THR A 373 0.99 15.68 21.97
CA THR A 373 0.03 15.38 23.04
C THR A 373 -1.42 15.74 22.69
N LYS A 374 -1.61 16.75 21.85
CA LYS A 374 -2.96 17.23 21.43
C LYS A 374 -3.47 16.57 20.17
N ARG A 375 -2.57 16.17 19.26
CA ARG A 375 -2.89 15.76 17.87
C ARG A 375 -2.26 14.45 17.42
N MET A 376 -1.60 13.71 18.33
CA MET A 376 -0.89 12.45 18.07
C MET A 376 0.32 12.57 17.13
N TYR A 377 0.57 13.73 16.56
CA TYR A 377 1.73 14.06 15.71
C TYR A 377 2.41 15.33 16.23
N PRO A 378 3.72 15.52 15.99
CA PRO A 378 4.61 14.72 15.15
C PRO A 378 5.13 13.45 15.81
N ASP A 379 5.47 12.45 14.97
CA ASP A 379 6.40 11.39 15.35
C ASP A 379 7.80 11.95 15.55
N VAL A 380 8.62 11.30 16.36
CA VAL A 380 9.99 11.73 16.66
C VAL A 380 11.00 10.86 15.92
N LEU A 381 11.95 11.51 15.23
CA LEU A 381 13.08 10.87 14.58
C LEU A 381 14.38 11.29 15.26
N MET A 382 15.18 10.32 15.68
CA MET A 382 16.46 10.59 16.36
C MET A 382 17.60 10.63 15.33
N TYR A 383 18.03 11.86 14.94
CA TYR A 383 19.09 12.09 13.94
C TYR A 383 20.36 11.27 14.23
N ASP A 384 20.90 11.45 15.46
CA ASP A 384 22.16 10.82 15.83
C ASP A 384 22.10 9.29 15.77
N LYS A 385 20.94 8.71 16.12
CA LYS A 385 20.77 7.25 16.07
C LYS A 385 20.67 6.73 14.65
N ILE A 386 20.05 7.47 13.76
CA ILE A 386 20.00 7.10 12.34
C ILE A 386 21.39 7.14 11.74
N VAL A 387 22.16 8.21 11.99
CA VAL A 387 23.54 8.32 11.49
C VAL A 387 24.41 7.19 12.04
N GLU A 388 24.25 6.84 13.33
CA GLU A 388 24.96 5.71 13.94
C GLU A 388 24.67 4.38 13.21
N LEU A 389 23.41 4.15 12.85
CA LEU A 389 22.97 2.87 12.27
C LEU A 389 23.23 2.77 10.75
N THR A 390 23.16 3.88 10.03
CA THR A 390 23.16 3.90 8.55
C THR A 390 24.33 4.69 7.94
N GLY A 391 25.20 5.27 8.76
CA GLY A 391 26.35 6.07 8.33
C GLY A 391 26.02 7.50 7.88
N SER A 392 24.76 7.80 7.59
CA SER A 392 24.29 9.14 7.21
C SER A 392 22.84 9.37 7.66
N PHE A 393 22.44 10.63 7.76
CA PHE A 393 21.03 10.92 8.01
C PHE A 393 20.17 10.54 6.80
N LYS A 394 19.10 9.84 7.08
CA LYS A 394 18.10 9.41 6.08
C LYS A 394 16.70 9.71 6.61
N ALA A 395 15.93 10.39 5.80
CA ALA A 395 14.53 10.62 6.09
C ALA A 395 13.69 9.37 5.86
N PRO A 396 12.61 9.18 6.62
CA PRO A 396 11.70 8.09 6.38
C PRO A 396 10.93 8.32 5.07
N MET A 397 10.87 7.28 4.25
CA MET A 397 10.07 7.22 3.05
C MET A 397 8.71 6.57 3.39
N GLY A 398 7.62 7.29 3.12
CA GLY A 398 6.28 6.78 3.40
C GLY A 398 6.06 6.47 4.88
N CYS A 399 5.85 5.21 5.22
CA CYS A 399 5.51 4.81 6.58
C CYS A 399 6.66 4.82 7.58
N ARG A 400 7.90 4.49 7.22
CA ARG A 400 9.12 4.52 8.08
C ARG A 400 10.28 3.74 7.47
N SER A 401 10.22 3.43 6.18
CA SER A 401 11.35 2.81 5.49
C SER A 401 12.41 3.83 5.16
N PHE A 402 13.67 3.39 5.17
CA PHE A 402 14.80 4.21 4.77
C PHE A 402 15.41 3.61 3.50
N LEU A 403 15.75 4.47 2.53
CA LEU A 403 16.57 4.05 1.41
C LEU A 403 18.02 3.86 1.89
N GLN A 404 18.58 2.71 1.58
CA GLN A 404 20.00 2.41 1.84
C GLN A 404 20.85 2.77 0.64
#